data_9d22124b641dea5c6bb09e3da4a6557a
#
_entry.id   9d22124b641dea5c6bb09e3da4a6557a
#
_cell.length_a   1.000
_cell.length_b   1.000
_cell.length_c   1.000
_cell.angle_alpha   90.00
_cell.angle_beta   90.00
_cell.angle_gamma   90.00
#
_symmetry.space_group_name_H-M   'P 1'
#
loop_
_entity.id
_entity.type
_entity.pdbx_description
1 polymer ?
#
loop_
_entity_poly.entity_id
_entity_poly.type
_entity_poly.pdbx_seq_one_letter_code
_entity_poly.pdbx_strand_id
1 'polypeptide(L)'
;MRKLFSRQLIEARHEMLSIYEAVDLALHDAVKAYVTDDRKLATKTKKRTLSIDARCANLEAVCYNLIATQSPVASDFRLLQTIIYVDFNLQRMTDKVRQICRATRHMVKADISLPKELVGTVEAEAEAVYQVLGSSLSALVTNDMSIICNLAAEDEPVHAA
;
A
#
# COMPACT_ATOMS: atom_id res chain seq x y z
N MET A 1 24.18 -23.07 0.26
CA MET A 1 24.02 -21.64 0.02
C MET A 1 22.84 -21.29 -0.88
N ARG A 2 22.75 -21.81 -2.11
CA ARG A 2 21.66 -21.47 -3.06
C ARG A 2 20.23 -21.75 -2.56
N LYS A 3 20.01 -22.86 -1.83
CA LYS A 3 18.68 -23.18 -1.23
C LYS A 3 18.26 -22.17 -0.15
N LEU A 4 19.19 -21.68 0.65
CA LEU A 4 18.90 -20.67 1.68
C LEU A 4 18.53 -19.34 1.04
N PHE A 5 19.29 -18.90 0.04
CA PHE A 5 19.00 -17.68 -0.71
C PHE A 5 17.62 -17.73 -1.39
N SER A 6 17.29 -18.86 -2.10
CA SER A 6 15.97 -19.01 -2.73
C SER A 6 14.83 -18.91 -1.71
N ARG A 7 15.01 -19.48 -0.53
CA ARG A 7 14.03 -19.36 0.56
C ARG A 7 13.86 -17.92 1.03
N GLN A 8 14.97 -17.22 1.28
CA GLN A 8 14.95 -15.81 1.70
C GLN A 8 14.29 -14.89 0.65
N LEU A 9 14.48 -15.18 -0.63
CA LEU A 9 13.84 -14.46 -1.73
C LEU A 9 12.32 -14.66 -1.73
N ILE A 10 11.86 -15.88 -1.50
CA ILE A 10 10.43 -16.20 -1.36
C ILE A 10 9.86 -15.51 -0.12
N GLU A 11 10.55 -15.53 1.01
CA GLU A 11 10.14 -14.87 2.24
C GLU A 11 10.02 -13.35 2.05
N ALA A 12 10.96 -12.71 1.36
CA ALA A 12 10.91 -11.27 1.05
C ALA A 12 9.68 -10.94 0.17
N ARG A 13 9.39 -11.76 -0.84
CA ARG A 13 8.19 -11.58 -1.67
C ARG A 13 6.89 -11.73 -0.86
N HIS A 14 6.81 -12.72 0.01
CA HIS A 14 5.65 -12.93 0.88
C HIS A 14 5.46 -11.77 1.85
N GLU A 15 6.55 -11.24 2.42
CA GLU A 15 6.48 -10.08 3.32
C GLU A 15 6.00 -8.84 2.58
N MET A 16 6.46 -8.58 1.35
CA MET A 16 5.96 -7.48 0.52
C MET A 16 4.44 -7.58 0.30
N LEU A 17 3.94 -8.76 -0.05
CA LEU A 17 2.50 -9.00 -0.26
C LEU A 17 1.71 -8.78 1.04
N SER A 18 2.22 -9.24 2.16
CA SER A 18 1.59 -9.06 3.48
C SER A 18 1.61 -7.59 3.94
N ILE A 19 2.64 -6.82 3.57
CA ILE A 19 2.66 -5.36 3.79
C ILE A 19 1.61 -4.69 2.91
N TYR A 20 1.49 -5.08 1.64
CA TYR A 20 0.45 -4.59 0.75
C TYR A 20 -0.95 -4.75 1.36
N GLU A 21 -1.31 -5.97 1.80
CA GLU A 21 -2.60 -6.25 2.44
C GLU A 21 -2.84 -5.37 3.69
N ALA A 22 -1.78 -5.12 4.46
CA ALA A 22 -1.87 -4.26 5.64
C ALA A 22 -2.09 -2.78 5.27
N VAL A 23 -1.49 -2.30 4.17
CA VAL A 23 -1.68 -0.93 3.65
C VAL A 23 -3.08 -0.79 3.08
N ASP A 24 -3.54 -1.74 2.28
CA ASP A 24 -4.88 -1.77 1.70
C ASP A 24 -5.97 -1.69 2.80
N LEU A 25 -5.89 -2.57 3.79
CA LEU A 25 -6.79 -2.53 4.94
C LEU A 25 -6.73 -1.20 5.72
N ALA A 26 -5.53 -0.61 5.84
CA ALA A 26 -5.37 0.66 6.51
C ALA A 26 -5.99 1.82 5.70
N LEU A 27 -5.94 1.75 4.38
CA LEU A 27 -6.57 2.74 3.49
C LEU A 27 -8.09 2.65 3.59
N HIS A 28 -8.67 1.45 3.51
CA HIS A 28 -10.10 1.23 3.71
C HIS A 28 -10.59 1.77 5.07
N ASP A 29 -9.88 1.46 6.15
CA ASP A 29 -10.24 1.95 7.48
C ASP A 29 -10.11 3.48 7.59
N ALA A 30 -9.13 4.09 6.93
CA ALA A 30 -8.94 5.54 6.95
C ALA A 30 -10.06 6.28 6.21
N VAL A 31 -10.44 5.81 5.01
CA VAL A 31 -11.56 6.36 4.24
C VAL A 31 -12.86 6.20 5.02
N LYS A 32 -13.13 5.00 5.53
CA LYS A 32 -14.31 4.75 6.38
C LYS A 32 -14.36 5.71 7.57
N ALA A 33 -13.25 5.87 8.28
CA ALA A 33 -13.18 6.79 9.41
C ALA A 33 -13.46 8.23 9.00
N TYR A 34 -13.04 8.64 7.80
CA TYR A 34 -13.21 9.98 7.26
C TYR A 34 -14.67 10.26 6.91
N VAL A 35 -15.35 9.36 6.22
CA VAL A 35 -16.75 9.54 5.81
C VAL A 35 -17.76 9.35 6.95
N THR A 36 -17.37 8.65 8.03
CA THR A 36 -18.24 8.41 9.21
C THR A 36 -17.87 9.25 10.44
N ASP A 37 -16.92 10.19 10.32
CA ASP A 37 -16.39 10.99 11.43
C ASP A 37 -15.88 10.16 12.62
N ASP A 38 -15.37 8.92 12.35
CA ASP A 38 -14.91 8.01 13.40
C ASP A 38 -13.48 8.31 13.82
N ARG A 39 -13.34 9.22 14.81
CA ARG A 39 -12.06 9.55 15.41
C ARG A 39 -11.34 8.36 16.07
N LYS A 40 -12.08 7.37 16.59
CA LYS A 40 -11.47 6.20 17.25
C LYS A 40 -10.83 5.30 16.22
N LEU A 41 -11.55 5.01 15.12
CA LEU A 41 -11.03 4.25 14.00
C LEU A 41 -9.83 4.95 13.37
N ALA A 42 -9.90 6.27 13.07
CA ALA A 42 -8.79 7.06 12.57
C ALA A 42 -7.55 6.99 13.49
N THR A 43 -7.74 7.03 14.82
CA THR A 43 -6.63 6.93 15.78
C THR A 43 -6.01 5.53 15.79
N LYS A 44 -6.83 4.48 15.74
CA LYS A 44 -6.38 3.07 15.67
C LYS A 44 -5.61 2.82 14.38
N THR A 45 -6.15 3.24 13.25
CA THR A 45 -5.53 3.08 11.93
C THR A 45 -4.20 3.82 11.87
N LYS A 46 -4.13 5.08 12.32
CA LYS A 46 -2.87 5.83 12.41
C LYS A 46 -1.81 5.11 13.26
N LYS A 47 -2.17 4.46 14.36
CA LYS A 47 -1.22 3.67 15.16
C LYS A 47 -0.70 2.46 14.40
N ARG A 48 -1.58 1.78 13.64
CA ARG A 48 -1.22 0.61 12.83
C ARG A 48 -0.20 0.96 11.74
N THR A 49 -0.23 2.17 11.17
CA THR A 49 0.75 2.58 10.16
C THR A 49 2.19 2.57 10.67
N LEU A 50 2.43 2.75 11.95
CA LEU A 50 3.78 2.68 12.53
C LEU A 50 4.39 1.27 12.44
N SER A 51 3.56 0.23 12.60
CA SER A 51 4.02 -1.15 12.42
C SER A 51 4.26 -1.49 10.94
N ILE A 52 3.50 -0.90 10.03
CA ILE A 52 3.71 -1.04 8.59
C ILE A 52 5.06 -0.43 8.21
N ASP A 53 5.35 0.80 8.65
CA ASP A 53 6.63 1.46 8.38
C ASP A 53 7.83 0.65 8.88
N ALA A 54 7.73 0.07 10.08
CA ALA A 54 8.78 -0.77 10.64
C ALA A 54 9.01 -2.04 9.80
N ARG A 55 7.95 -2.63 9.27
CA ARG A 55 8.02 -3.79 8.37
C ARG A 55 8.66 -3.42 7.04
N CYS A 56 8.28 -2.30 6.44
CA CYS A 56 8.89 -1.77 5.22
C CYS A 56 10.40 -1.57 5.40
N ALA A 57 10.81 -0.86 6.44
CA ALA A 57 12.23 -0.64 6.72
C ALA A 57 13.02 -1.94 6.91
N ASN A 58 12.41 -2.96 7.54
CA ASN A 58 13.02 -4.28 7.69
C ASN A 58 13.12 -5.02 6.35
N LEU A 59 12.07 -4.99 5.52
CA LEU A 59 12.05 -5.62 4.21
C LEU A 59 13.11 -5.00 3.28
N GLU A 60 13.21 -3.68 3.26
CA GLU A 60 14.23 -2.97 2.52
C GLU A 60 15.65 -3.40 2.93
N ALA A 61 15.93 -3.43 4.24
CA ALA A 61 17.21 -3.88 4.78
C ALA A 61 17.52 -5.34 4.41
N VAL A 62 16.54 -6.24 4.44
CA VAL A 62 16.69 -7.64 4.02
C VAL A 62 17.04 -7.71 2.53
N CYS A 63 16.35 -6.96 1.66
CA CYS A 63 16.62 -6.95 0.24
C CYS A 63 18.04 -6.45 -0.08
N TYR A 64 18.47 -5.34 0.51
CA TYR A 64 19.84 -4.82 0.32
C TYR A 64 20.90 -5.81 0.83
N ASN A 65 20.66 -6.45 1.98
CA ASN A 65 21.58 -7.46 2.48
C ASN A 65 21.70 -8.66 1.55
N LEU A 66 20.59 -9.13 0.97
CA LEU A 66 20.60 -10.22 -0.02
C LEU A 66 21.38 -9.84 -1.28
N ILE A 67 21.20 -8.62 -1.78
CA ILE A 67 21.96 -8.12 -2.94
C ILE A 67 23.46 -8.09 -2.61
N ALA A 68 23.84 -7.56 -1.46
CA ALA A 68 25.24 -7.36 -1.08
C ALA A 68 25.98 -8.67 -0.79
N THR A 69 25.29 -9.69 -0.27
CA THR A 69 25.97 -10.90 0.26
C THR A 69 25.84 -12.12 -0.63
N GLN A 70 24.82 -12.17 -1.53
CA GLN A 70 24.51 -13.40 -2.27
C GLN A 70 24.86 -13.35 -3.76
N SER A 71 25.30 -12.19 -4.29
CA SER A 71 25.60 -12.00 -5.71
C SER A 71 24.50 -12.57 -6.61
N PRO A 72 23.26 -12.09 -6.51
CA PRO A 72 22.12 -12.67 -7.21
C PRO A 72 22.28 -12.63 -8.72
N VAL A 73 21.77 -13.65 -9.42
CA VAL A 73 21.69 -13.63 -10.89
C VAL A 73 20.67 -12.60 -11.36
N ALA A 74 20.71 -12.22 -12.63
CA ALA A 74 19.94 -11.10 -13.16
C ALA A 74 18.43 -11.15 -12.87
N SER A 75 17.81 -12.35 -12.88
CA SER A 75 16.37 -12.51 -12.55
C SER A 75 16.08 -12.24 -11.07
N ASP A 76 16.92 -12.79 -10.18
CA ASP A 76 16.74 -12.63 -8.74
C ASP A 76 17.03 -11.18 -8.31
N PHE A 77 18.02 -10.56 -8.93
CA PHE A 77 18.32 -9.13 -8.71
C PHE A 77 17.14 -8.24 -9.11
N ARG A 78 16.54 -8.49 -10.30
CA ARG A 78 15.35 -7.76 -10.73
C ARG A 78 14.16 -7.93 -9.79
N LEU A 79 13.96 -9.14 -9.27
CA LEU A 79 12.91 -9.38 -8.28
C LEU A 79 13.15 -8.57 -6.99
N LEU A 80 14.37 -8.56 -6.47
CA LEU A 80 14.72 -7.77 -5.28
C LEU A 80 14.55 -6.27 -5.53
N GLN A 81 14.95 -5.75 -6.71
CA GLN A 81 14.68 -4.36 -7.09
C GLN A 81 13.18 -4.04 -7.14
N THR A 82 12.38 -4.95 -7.72
CA THR A 82 10.91 -4.78 -7.77
C THR A 82 10.33 -4.73 -6.36
N ILE A 83 10.76 -5.62 -5.45
CA ILE A 83 10.31 -5.62 -4.06
C ILE A 83 10.64 -4.28 -3.38
N ILE A 84 11.86 -3.77 -3.52
CA ILE A 84 12.28 -2.48 -2.94
C ILE A 84 11.42 -1.33 -3.52
N TYR A 85 11.17 -1.34 -4.82
CA TYR A 85 10.39 -0.29 -5.48
C TYR A 85 8.92 -0.31 -5.05
N VAL A 86 8.31 -1.49 -4.94
CA VAL A 86 6.96 -1.66 -4.42
C VAL A 86 6.89 -1.21 -2.96
N ASP A 87 7.85 -1.63 -2.13
CA ASP A 87 7.92 -1.25 -0.72
C ASP A 87 7.97 0.27 -0.52
N PHE A 88 8.79 0.98 -1.30
CA PHE A 88 8.83 2.44 -1.30
C PHE A 88 7.47 3.09 -1.62
N ASN A 89 6.72 2.53 -2.59
CA ASN A 89 5.38 3.05 -2.91
C ASN A 89 4.37 2.73 -1.80
N LEU A 90 4.45 1.56 -1.17
CA LEU A 90 3.62 1.20 -0.01
C LEU A 90 3.87 2.15 1.19
N GLN A 91 5.11 2.56 1.43
CA GLN A 91 5.42 3.58 2.43
C GLN A 91 4.75 4.92 2.09
N ARG A 92 4.81 5.36 0.84
CA ARG A 92 4.13 6.59 0.40
C ARG A 92 2.61 6.52 0.57
N MET A 93 2.02 5.36 0.28
CA MET A 93 0.58 5.13 0.54
C MET A 93 0.26 5.19 2.03
N THR A 94 1.11 4.60 2.87
CA THR A 94 0.99 4.67 4.34
C THR A 94 1.03 6.12 4.84
N ASP A 95 1.84 7.00 4.22
CA ASP A 95 1.83 8.44 4.49
C ASP A 95 0.48 9.09 4.16
N LYS A 96 -0.15 8.72 3.04
CA LYS A 96 -1.48 9.21 2.67
C LYS A 96 -2.54 8.74 3.65
N VAL A 97 -2.53 7.47 4.04
CA VAL A 97 -3.40 6.93 5.10
C VAL A 97 -3.27 7.76 6.39
N ARG A 98 -2.04 8.11 6.80
CA ARG A 98 -1.81 8.98 7.98
C ARG A 98 -2.38 10.37 7.82
N GLN A 99 -2.31 10.93 6.60
CA GLN A 99 -2.88 12.25 6.30
C GLN A 99 -4.40 12.22 6.42
N ILE A 100 -5.09 11.24 5.85
CA ILE A 100 -6.55 11.04 5.95
C ILE A 100 -6.94 10.91 7.43
N CYS A 101 -6.29 10.02 8.19
CA CYS A 101 -6.55 9.86 9.62
C CYS A 101 -6.32 11.14 10.42
N ARG A 102 -5.35 11.97 10.02
CA ARG A 102 -5.10 13.27 10.67
C ARG A 102 -6.22 14.24 10.36
N ALA A 103 -6.64 14.32 9.09
CA ALA A 103 -7.76 15.17 8.66
C ALA A 103 -9.04 14.82 9.44
N THR A 104 -9.43 13.54 9.47
CA THR A 104 -10.59 13.06 10.26
C THR A 104 -10.53 13.54 11.71
N ARG A 105 -9.38 13.37 12.35
CA ARG A 105 -9.23 13.76 13.77
C ARG A 105 -9.31 15.27 13.99
N HIS A 106 -8.85 16.08 13.02
CA HIS A 106 -8.97 17.53 13.07
C HIS A 106 -10.41 17.99 12.86
N MET A 107 -11.10 17.43 11.87
CA MET A 107 -12.51 17.73 11.58
C MET A 107 -13.39 17.44 12.80
N VAL A 108 -13.32 16.22 13.33
CA VAL A 108 -14.11 15.83 14.52
C VAL A 108 -13.77 16.69 15.75
N LYS A 109 -12.50 17.11 15.92
CA LYS A 109 -12.12 18.02 17.00
C LYS A 109 -12.72 19.42 16.84
N ALA A 110 -12.89 19.88 15.60
CA ALA A 110 -13.45 21.17 15.26
C ALA A 110 -14.98 21.15 15.12
N ASP A 111 -15.62 20.01 15.39
CA ASP A 111 -17.05 19.78 15.18
C ASP A 111 -17.48 20.04 13.72
N ILE A 112 -16.62 19.64 12.79
CA ILE A 112 -16.84 19.73 11.34
C ILE A 112 -17.03 18.32 10.81
N SER A 113 -18.09 18.11 10.05
CA SER A 113 -18.36 16.85 9.31
C SER A 113 -18.25 17.06 7.81
N LEU A 114 -17.96 15.99 7.08
CA LEU A 114 -17.98 16.01 5.63
C LEU A 114 -19.40 16.30 5.15
N PRO A 115 -19.63 17.30 4.26
CA PRO A 115 -20.93 17.54 3.66
C PRO A 115 -21.48 16.27 3.01
N LYS A 116 -22.77 15.97 3.21
CA LYS A 116 -23.38 14.72 2.71
C LYS A 116 -23.28 14.56 1.20
N GLU A 117 -23.28 15.69 0.49
CA GLU A 117 -23.15 15.73 -0.97
C GLU A 117 -21.77 15.26 -1.44
N LEU A 118 -20.74 15.39 -0.60
CA LEU A 118 -19.37 14.99 -0.91
C LEU A 118 -19.03 13.55 -0.47
N VAL A 119 -19.84 12.95 0.40
CA VAL A 119 -19.58 11.58 0.87
C VAL A 119 -19.53 10.61 -0.30
N GLY A 120 -20.52 10.66 -1.19
CA GLY A 120 -20.59 9.78 -2.37
C GLY A 120 -19.40 9.99 -3.32
N THR A 121 -18.93 11.22 -3.49
CA THR A 121 -17.75 11.53 -4.31
C THR A 121 -16.48 10.90 -3.70
N VAL A 122 -16.27 11.09 -2.40
CA VAL A 122 -15.12 10.50 -1.69
C VAL A 122 -15.14 8.97 -1.74
N GLU A 123 -16.31 8.36 -1.59
CA GLU A 123 -16.46 6.90 -1.68
C GLU A 123 -16.18 6.39 -3.11
N ALA A 124 -16.66 7.09 -4.13
CA ALA A 124 -16.41 6.75 -5.53
C ALA A 124 -14.92 6.85 -5.90
N GLU A 125 -14.25 7.92 -5.48
CA GLU A 125 -12.79 8.07 -5.65
C GLU A 125 -12.02 6.95 -4.93
N ALA A 126 -12.40 6.64 -3.70
CA ALA A 126 -11.77 5.58 -2.94
C ALA A 126 -11.94 4.22 -3.63
N GLU A 127 -13.12 3.93 -4.17
CA GLU A 127 -13.39 2.68 -4.90
C GLU A 127 -12.52 2.56 -6.14
N ALA A 128 -12.36 3.66 -6.92
CA ALA A 128 -11.47 3.67 -8.07
C ALA A 128 -10.00 3.37 -7.67
N VAL A 129 -9.52 3.96 -6.57
CA VAL A 129 -8.19 3.66 -6.03
C VAL A 129 -8.07 2.20 -5.60
N TYR A 130 -9.08 1.62 -4.94
CA TYR A 130 -9.06 0.20 -4.53
C TYR A 130 -8.99 -0.74 -5.73
N GLN A 131 -9.69 -0.44 -6.82
CA GLN A 131 -9.66 -1.22 -8.05
C GLN A 131 -8.25 -1.22 -8.67
N VAL A 132 -7.64 -0.03 -8.84
CA VAL A 132 -6.27 0.09 -9.37
C VAL A 132 -5.27 -0.65 -8.50
N LEU A 133 -5.41 -0.55 -7.18
CA LEU A 133 -4.56 -1.30 -6.25
C LEU A 133 -4.74 -2.81 -6.38
N GLY A 134 -5.97 -3.30 -6.43
CA GLY A 134 -6.27 -4.72 -6.61
C GLY A 134 -5.70 -5.27 -7.91
N SER A 135 -5.86 -4.54 -9.03
CA SER A 135 -5.29 -4.90 -10.33
C SER A 135 -3.77 -4.90 -10.30
N SER A 136 -3.14 -3.91 -9.63
CA SER A 136 -1.69 -3.84 -9.46
C SER A 136 -1.15 -5.03 -8.68
N LEU A 137 -1.83 -5.44 -7.60
CA LEU A 137 -1.47 -6.64 -6.83
C LEU A 137 -1.61 -7.90 -7.69
N SER A 138 -2.72 -8.04 -8.40
CA SER A 138 -2.97 -9.17 -9.31
C SER A 138 -1.84 -9.29 -10.34
N ALA A 139 -1.44 -8.18 -10.97
CA ALA A 139 -0.33 -8.16 -11.91
C ALA A 139 0.99 -8.62 -11.29
N LEU A 140 1.30 -8.17 -10.06
CA LEU A 140 2.51 -8.58 -9.32
C LEU A 140 2.50 -10.07 -8.93
N VAL A 141 1.34 -10.64 -8.64
CA VAL A 141 1.22 -12.04 -8.23
C VAL A 141 1.25 -12.97 -9.43
N THR A 142 0.51 -12.63 -10.50
CA THR A 142 0.32 -13.50 -11.66
C THR A 142 1.34 -13.30 -12.76
N ASN A 143 2.07 -12.17 -12.78
CA ASN A 143 2.90 -11.70 -13.90
C ASN A 143 2.09 -11.61 -15.22
N ASP A 144 0.81 -11.32 -15.15
CA ASP A 144 -0.06 -11.24 -16.33
C ASP A 144 0.09 -9.86 -17.00
N MET A 145 0.67 -9.86 -18.18
CA MET A 145 0.89 -8.64 -18.97
C MET A 145 -0.41 -7.98 -19.43
N SER A 146 -1.51 -8.73 -19.57
CA SER A 146 -2.80 -8.16 -19.96
C SER A 146 -3.36 -7.22 -18.90
N ILE A 147 -3.17 -7.54 -17.63
CA ILE A 147 -3.55 -6.69 -16.51
C ILE A 147 -2.72 -5.39 -16.54
N ILE A 148 -1.41 -5.51 -16.76
CA ILE A 148 -0.49 -4.34 -16.82
C ILE A 148 -0.89 -3.38 -17.93
N CYS A 149 -1.28 -3.89 -19.11
CA CYS A 149 -1.71 -3.05 -20.22
C CYS A 149 -3.00 -2.26 -19.93
N ASN A 150 -3.86 -2.77 -19.08
CA ASN A 150 -5.14 -2.14 -18.72
C ASN A 150 -5.02 -1.17 -17.53
N LEU A 151 -3.96 -1.26 -16.72
CA LEU A 151 -3.79 -0.42 -15.53
C LEU A 151 -3.87 1.09 -15.81
N ALA A 152 -3.32 1.54 -16.93
CA ALA A 152 -3.37 2.96 -17.30
C ALA A 152 -4.81 3.45 -17.53
N ALA A 153 -5.67 2.61 -18.12
CA ALA A 153 -7.08 2.95 -18.33
C ALA A 153 -7.89 2.89 -17.01
N GLU A 154 -7.52 2.00 -16.09
CA GLU A 154 -8.13 1.92 -14.76
C GLU A 154 -7.72 3.11 -13.87
N ASP A 155 -6.54 3.69 -14.08
CA ASP A 155 -6.02 4.83 -13.31
C ASP A 155 -6.60 6.18 -13.78
N GLU A 156 -7.09 6.27 -15.03
CA GLU A 156 -7.65 7.51 -15.60
C GLU A 156 -8.79 8.12 -14.75
N PRO A 157 -9.77 7.35 -14.24
CA PRO A 157 -10.82 7.90 -13.38
C PRO A 157 -10.31 8.51 -12.08
N VAL A 158 -9.20 8.01 -11.53
CA VAL A 158 -8.57 8.53 -10.31
C VAL A 158 -8.00 9.93 -10.51
N HIS A 159 -7.59 10.26 -11.75
CA HIS A 159 -7.06 11.57 -12.09
C HIS A 159 -8.11 12.56 -12.60
N ALA A 160 -9.30 12.07 -12.96
CA ALA A 160 -10.39 12.87 -13.51
C ALA A 160 -11.34 13.46 -12.45
N ALA A 161 -11.25 12.99 -11.19
CA ALA A 161 -12.06 13.42 -10.05
C ALA A 161 -11.39 14.57 -9.30
#